data_428494f199f8e5c314e137b7efba1cd9
#
_entry.id   428494f199f8e5c314e137b7efba1cd9
#
_cell.length_a   1.000
_cell.length_b   1.000
_cell.length_c   1.000
_cell.angle_alpha   90.00
_cell.angle_beta   90.00
_cell.angle_gamma   90.00
#
_symmetry.space_group_name_H-M   'P 1'
#
loop_
_entity.id
_entity.type
_entity.pdbx_description
1 polymer ?
#
loop_
_entity_poly.entity_id
_entity_poly.type
_entity_poly.pdbx_seq_one_letter_code
_entity_poly.pdbx_strand_id
1 'polypeptide(L)'
;MRLTTHRNAVIGFAVIAGLTMAARTGEAQLPKLSQFHPSLYGSTELDTRHSQFYLLGLYVGVGGLGWSPYFNVNAYSLHYRLVRDVPASARTLSAVSPTLGMAYAGRNNGVSLGGGYTWVQHPDAGAPGAEGGGDNGASASLGAYHNGAGRRPMHTQLLANYNFGSQYAWARARASVPFGYSSKHPARIGAEVVGQGGGKDPLKSNTFQVGPTIEYTWTPQLRTTGAVGYKTVGGARFASRESAPYLKLEFSFSP
;
A
#
# COMPACT_ATOMS: atom_id res chain seq x y z
N MET A 1 -1.58 27.44 23.45
CA MET A 1 -2.27 26.16 23.63
C MET A 1 -3.76 26.37 23.35
N ARG A 2 -4.23 26.20 22.10
CA ARG A 2 -5.65 26.14 21.63
C ARG A 2 -5.66 26.26 20.11
N LEU A 3 -5.59 25.12 19.37
CA LEU A 3 -5.91 25.07 17.90
C LEU A 3 -5.95 23.63 17.35
N THR A 4 -6.14 22.60 18.20
CA THR A 4 -6.16 21.20 17.77
C THR A 4 -7.56 20.59 17.62
N THR A 5 -8.63 21.27 18.04
CA THR A 5 -9.99 20.67 18.12
C THR A 5 -10.82 20.83 16.84
N HIS A 6 -10.49 21.73 15.92
CA HIS A 6 -11.32 21.95 14.73
C HIS A 6 -10.99 21.06 13.52
N ARG A 7 -9.82 20.41 13.48
CA ARG A 7 -9.42 19.56 12.34
C ARG A 7 -10.10 18.19 12.31
N ASN A 8 -10.42 17.63 13.46
CA ASN A 8 -11.05 16.31 13.55
C ASN A 8 -12.54 16.30 13.16
N ALA A 9 -13.22 17.43 13.26
CA ALA A 9 -14.63 17.57 12.88
C ALA A 9 -14.85 17.57 11.36
N VAL A 10 -13.89 18.06 10.57
CA VAL A 10 -14.02 18.15 9.10
C VAL A 10 -13.95 16.77 8.44
N ILE A 11 -13.18 15.84 9.01
CA ILE A 11 -13.02 14.48 8.47
C ILE A 11 -14.28 13.64 8.69
N GLY A 12 -14.91 13.76 9.85
CA GLY A 12 -16.20 13.11 10.13
C GLY A 12 -17.33 13.58 9.19
N PHE A 13 -17.33 14.85 8.83
CA PHE A 13 -18.31 15.42 7.91
C PHE A 13 -18.15 14.96 6.46
N ALA A 14 -16.93 14.78 5.96
CA ALA A 14 -16.69 14.33 4.59
C ALA A 14 -17.12 12.87 4.36
N VAL A 15 -16.94 12.00 5.34
CA VAL A 15 -17.39 10.60 5.28
C VAL A 15 -18.92 10.51 5.33
N ILE A 16 -19.56 11.30 6.19
CA ILE A 16 -21.02 11.33 6.31
C ILE A 16 -21.65 12.00 5.07
N ALA A 17 -21.04 13.05 4.52
CA ALA A 17 -21.53 13.71 3.30
C ALA A 17 -21.41 12.81 2.06
N GLY A 18 -20.35 11.99 1.95
CA GLY A 18 -20.22 11.00 0.88
C GLY A 18 -21.29 9.92 0.92
N LEU A 19 -21.63 9.43 2.11
CA LEU A 19 -22.71 8.46 2.32
C LEU A 19 -24.11 9.06 2.10
N THR A 20 -24.31 10.34 2.41
CA THR A 20 -25.60 11.02 2.22
C THR A 20 -25.84 11.48 0.78
N MET A 21 -24.81 11.76 -0.03
CA MET A 21 -24.98 12.03 -1.45
C MET A 21 -25.36 10.79 -2.24
N ALA A 22 -24.84 9.60 -1.87
CA ALA A 22 -25.27 8.33 -2.48
C ALA A 22 -26.74 7.98 -2.18
N ALA A 23 -27.30 8.48 -1.08
CA ALA A 23 -28.69 8.23 -0.68
C ALA A 23 -29.73 9.13 -1.38
N ARG A 24 -29.34 10.14 -2.15
CA ARG A 24 -30.25 11.10 -2.79
C ARG A 24 -30.65 10.79 -4.22
N THR A 25 -30.05 9.83 -4.86
CA THR A 25 -30.40 9.42 -6.23
C THR A 25 -31.15 8.08 -6.23
N GLY A 26 -32.44 8.12 -5.94
CA GLY A 26 -33.41 7.03 -6.10
C GLY A 26 -33.14 5.82 -5.20
N GLU A 27 -34.05 5.50 -4.30
CA GLU A 27 -34.19 4.24 -3.50
C GLU A 27 -32.97 3.30 -3.40
N ALA A 28 -31.78 3.85 -3.17
CA ALA A 28 -30.60 3.05 -2.90
C ALA A 28 -30.76 2.48 -1.48
N GLN A 29 -31.25 1.24 -1.40
CA GLN A 29 -31.22 0.49 -0.15
C GLN A 29 -29.77 0.44 0.32
N LEU A 30 -29.54 0.87 1.56
CA LEU A 30 -28.22 0.72 2.18
C LEU A 30 -27.78 -0.75 2.07
N PRO A 31 -26.54 -1.02 1.65
CA PRO A 31 -26.04 -2.39 1.57
C PRO A 31 -26.24 -3.10 2.92
N LYS A 32 -26.74 -4.32 2.89
CA LYS A 32 -26.84 -5.15 4.10
C LYS A 32 -25.43 -5.42 4.63
N LEU A 33 -25.27 -5.53 5.95
CA LEU A 33 -23.97 -5.84 6.57
C LEU A 33 -23.27 -7.07 5.97
N SER A 34 -24.04 -8.06 5.52
CA SER A 34 -23.53 -9.26 4.83
C SER A 34 -22.90 -9.00 3.45
N GLN A 35 -23.03 -7.80 2.90
CA GLN A 35 -22.43 -7.40 1.64
C GLN A 35 -21.06 -6.72 1.81
N PHE A 36 -20.67 -6.40 3.07
CA PHE A 36 -19.37 -5.83 3.35
C PHE A 36 -18.32 -6.95 3.48
N HIS A 37 -17.23 -6.81 2.77
CA HIS A 37 -16.11 -7.75 2.78
C HIS A 37 -14.87 -7.03 3.32
N PRO A 38 -14.63 -7.12 4.64
CA PRO A 38 -13.40 -6.59 5.21
C PRO A 38 -12.21 -7.48 4.86
N SER A 39 -11.05 -6.89 4.68
CA SER A 39 -9.79 -7.58 4.54
C SER A 39 -8.71 -6.85 5.31
N LEU A 40 -8.01 -7.56 6.17
CA LEU A 40 -6.83 -7.07 6.87
C LEU A 40 -5.59 -7.56 6.12
N TYR A 41 -4.63 -6.69 5.89
CA TYR A 41 -3.38 -7.08 5.27
C TYR A 41 -2.21 -6.33 5.88
N GLY A 42 -1.03 -6.89 5.75
CA GLY A 42 0.17 -6.25 6.23
C GLY A 42 1.41 -6.73 5.50
N SER A 43 2.47 -5.95 5.64
CA SER A 43 3.76 -6.25 5.05
C SER A 43 4.88 -5.78 5.96
N THR A 44 5.95 -6.55 6.04
CA THR A 44 7.23 -6.14 6.59
C THR A 44 8.32 -6.39 5.56
N GLU A 45 9.24 -5.45 5.42
CA GLU A 45 10.40 -5.55 4.56
C GLU A 45 11.63 -5.11 5.33
N LEU A 46 12.69 -5.89 5.22
CA LEU A 46 13.99 -5.65 5.82
C LEU A 46 15.06 -5.70 4.73
N ASP A 47 16.02 -4.79 4.76
CA ASP A 47 17.20 -4.89 3.90
C ASP A 47 18.51 -4.86 4.71
N THR A 48 19.61 -5.24 4.09
CA THR A 48 20.91 -5.30 4.75
C THR A 48 21.52 -3.94 5.06
N ARG A 49 20.86 -2.84 4.68
CA ARG A 49 21.24 -1.46 5.00
C ARG A 49 20.52 -0.92 6.20
N HIS A 50 19.86 -1.80 6.96
CA HIS A 50 19.05 -1.41 8.11
C HIS A 50 17.84 -0.54 7.76
N SER A 51 17.32 -0.65 6.53
CA SER A 51 16.01 -0.12 6.20
C SER A 51 14.95 -1.13 6.58
N GLN A 52 13.92 -0.67 7.26
CA GLN A 52 12.81 -1.47 7.73
C GLN A 52 11.51 -0.77 7.32
N PHE A 53 10.63 -1.50 6.67
CA PHE A 53 9.32 -1.01 6.28
C PHE A 53 8.24 -1.91 6.88
N TYR A 54 7.23 -1.29 7.47
CA TYR A 54 6.05 -1.95 8.03
C TYR A 54 4.80 -1.32 7.46
N LEU A 55 3.85 -2.13 7.05
CA LEU A 55 2.54 -1.71 6.57
C LEU A 55 1.46 -2.54 7.27
N LEU A 56 0.41 -1.89 7.69
CA LEU A 56 -0.86 -2.51 8.08
C LEU A 56 -1.98 -1.80 7.34
N GLY A 57 -2.89 -2.56 6.74
CA GLY A 57 -4.00 -2.02 5.98
C GLY A 57 -5.31 -2.73 6.28
N LEU A 58 -6.38 -1.97 6.28
CA LEU A 58 -7.76 -2.44 6.32
C LEU A 58 -8.47 -2.01 5.04
N TYR A 59 -9.01 -2.97 4.32
CA TYR A 59 -9.86 -2.76 3.15
C TYR A 59 -11.29 -3.20 3.48
N VAL A 60 -12.27 -2.42 3.11
CA VAL A 60 -13.68 -2.77 3.22
C VAL A 60 -14.34 -2.47 1.88
N GLY A 61 -14.70 -3.51 1.14
CA GLY A 61 -15.45 -3.42 -0.11
C GLY A 61 -16.90 -3.84 0.07
N VAL A 62 -17.79 -3.36 -0.79
CA VAL A 62 -19.14 -3.90 -0.93
C VAL A 62 -19.09 -5.02 -1.96
N GLY A 63 -19.49 -6.23 -1.56
CA GLY A 63 -19.37 -7.44 -2.39
C GLY A 63 -20.30 -7.45 -3.59
N GLY A 64 -19.91 -8.25 -4.58
CA GLY A 64 -20.66 -8.50 -5.80
C GLY A 64 -19.81 -8.35 -7.05
N LEU A 65 -20.34 -8.83 -8.19
CA LEU A 65 -19.75 -8.56 -9.50
C LEU A 65 -20.16 -7.16 -9.97
N GLY A 66 -19.25 -6.49 -10.71
CA GLY A 66 -19.47 -5.15 -11.22
C GLY A 66 -18.80 -4.07 -10.36
N TRP A 67 -19.23 -2.84 -10.50
CA TRP A 67 -18.71 -1.69 -9.78
C TRP A 67 -19.30 -1.58 -8.39
N SER A 68 -18.44 -1.39 -7.40
CA SER A 68 -18.83 -1.19 -6.01
C SER A 68 -17.90 -0.21 -5.29
N PRO A 69 -18.39 0.56 -4.33
CA PRO A 69 -17.55 1.44 -3.52
C PRO A 69 -16.67 0.62 -2.57
N TYR A 70 -15.51 1.17 -2.24
CA TYR A 70 -14.65 0.63 -1.19
C TYR A 70 -14.07 1.74 -0.33
N PHE A 71 -13.67 1.35 0.87
CA PHE A 71 -12.87 2.14 1.80
C PHE A 71 -11.59 1.38 2.13
N ASN A 72 -10.47 2.07 2.18
CA ASN A 72 -9.19 1.50 2.57
C ASN A 72 -8.44 2.44 3.50
N VAL A 73 -7.79 1.90 4.53
CA VAL A 73 -6.87 2.65 5.38
C VAL A 73 -5.55 1.91 5.42
N ASN A 74 -4.48 2.62 5.13
CA ASN A 74 -3.11 2.15 5.30
C ASN A 74 -2.42 2.93 6.42
N ALA A 75 -1.76 2.22 7.32
CA ALA A 75 -0.79 2.78 8.26
C ALA A 75 0.57 2.16 7.93
N TYR A 76 1.61 2.97 7.78
CA TYR A 76 2.94 2.47 7.50
C TYR A 76 4.01 3.23 8.27
N SER A 77 5.12 2.54 8.50
CA SER A 77 6.31 3.09 9.10
C SER A 77 7.53 2.65 8.29
N LEU A 78 8.39 3.60 8.00
CA LEU A 78 9.66 3.40 7.33
C LEU A 78 10.78 3.88 8.24
N HIS A 79 11.68 2.99 8.61
CA HIS A 79 12.91 3.29 9.31
C HIS A 79 14.08 3.11 8.35
N TYR A 80 14.97 4.12 8.23
CA TYR A 80 16.10 4.09 7.30
C TYR A 80 17.29 4.90 7.84
N ARG A 81 18.48 4.55 7.37
CA ARG A 81 19.71 5.30 7.64
C ARG A 81 20.08 6.17 6.45
N LEU A 82 20.43 7.42 6.73
CA LEU A 82 21.08 8.30 5.76
C LEU A 82 22.59 8.07 5.84
N VAL A 83 23.17 7.55 4.76
CA VAL A 83 24.61 7.20 4.73
C VAL A 83 25.52 8.44 4.76
N ARG A 84 24.97 9.63 4.48
CA ARG A 84 25.73 10.88 4.42
C ARG A 84 25.84 11.64 5.74
N ASP A 85 24.99 11.36 6.71
CA ASP A 85 25.04 12.06 7.98
C ASP A 85 26.13 11.44 8.87
N VAL A 86 27.07 12.27 9.29
CA VAL A 86 28.08 11.88 10.28
C VAL A 86 27.74 12.63 11.58
N PRO A 87 27.35 11.93 12.64
CA PRO A 87 27.11 10.47 12.73
C PRO A 87 25.84 10.05 11.95
N ALA A 88 25.87 8.84 11.36
CA ALA A 88 24.74 8.29 10.61
C ALA A 88 23.46 8.30 11.45
N SER A 89 22.54 9.21 11.16
CA SER A 89 21.29 9.33 11.90
C SER A 89 20.25 8.38 11.29
N ALA A 90 19.63 7.56 12.15
CA ALA A 90 18.45 6.83 11.77
C ALA A 90 17.26 7.79 11.65
N ARG A 91 16.45 7.62 10.64
CA ARG A 91 15.22 8.40 10.40
C ARG A 91 14.02 7.48 10.43
N THR A 92 12.95 7.94 11.03
CA THR A 92 11.67 7.24 11.01
C THR A 92 10.62 8.14 10.37
N LEU A 93 9.85 7.56 9.47
CA LEU A 93 8.69 8.18 8.85
C LEU A 93 7.50 7.28 9.15
N SER A 94 6.41 7.85 9.64
CA SER A 94 5.15 7.13 9.82
C SER A 94 4.04 7.86 9.09
N ALA A 95 3.11 7.13 8.52
CA ALA A 95 2.00 7.75 7.82
C ALA A 95 0.71 6.94 7.97
N VAL A 96 -0.42 7.65 7.84
CA VAL A 96 -1.76 7.07 7.72
C VAL A 96 -2.41 7.63 6.47
N SER A 97 -3.01 6.75 5.67
CA SER A 97 -3.59 7.08 4.38
C SER A 97 -4.96 6.42 4.19
N PRO A 98 -6.06 7.04 4.61
CA PRO A 98 -7.40 6.63 4.23
C PRO A 98 -7.66 6.96 2.75
N THR A 99 -8.39 6.08 2.09
CA THR A 99 -8.76 6.15 0.68
C THR A 99 -10.20 5.70 0.50
N LEU A 100 -10.95 6.43 -0.30
CA LEU A 100 -12.27 6.04 -0.80
C LEU A 100 -12.18 5.82 -2.30
N GLY A 101 -12.92 4.87 -2.83
CA GLY A 101 -12.85 4.60 -4.26
C GLY A 101 -13.97 3.69 -4.76
N MET A 102 -13.82 3.35 -6.04
CA MET A 102 -14.66 2.39 -6.75
C MET A 102 -13.82 1.20 -7.19
N ALA A 103 -14.33 0.02 -7.03
CA ALA A 103 -13.72 -1.21 -7.50
C ALA A 103 -14.69 -1.94 -8.44
N TYR A 104 -14.17 -2.40 -9.56
CA TYR A 104 -14.85 -3.33 -10.45
C TYR A 104 -14.35 -4.74 -10.18
N ALA A 105 -15.26 -5.67 -9.90
CA ALA A 105 -14.97 -7.07 -9.76
C ALA A 105 -15.62 -7.86 -10.90
N GLY A 106 -14.81 -8.45 -11.77
CA GLY A 106 -15.22 -9.46 -12.73
C GLY A 106 -14.95 -10.87 -12.21
N ARG A 107 -15.30 -11.90 -12.98
CA ARG A 107 -15.05 -13.30 -12.57
C ARG A 107 -13.57 -13.60 -12.36
N ASN A 108 -12.72 -13.08 -13.25
CA ASN A 108 -11.28 -13.38 -13.26
C ASN A 108 -10.41 -12.12 -13.21
N ASN A 109 -10.98 -10.96 -13.15
CA ASN A 109 -10.25 -9.70 -13.17
C ASN A 109 -10.93 -8.67 -12.28
N GLY A 110 -10.18 -7.68 -11.90
CA GLY A 110 -10.72 -6.53 -11.21
C GLY A 110 -9.80 -5.32 -11.34
N VAL A 111 -10.39 -4.16 -11.17
CA VAL A 111 -9.69 -2.89 -11.14
C VAL A 111 -10.27 -2.03 -10.03
N SER A 112 -9.45 -1.24 -9.38
CA SER A 112 -9.88 -0.28 -8.38
C SER A 112 -9.20 1.06 -8.59
N LEU A 113 -9.95 2.12 -8.38
CA LEU A 113 -9.50 3.51 -8.44
C LEU A 113 -9.94 4.22 -7.17
N GLY A 114 -9.03 4.92 -6.53
CA GLY A 114 -9.35 5.62 -5.28
C GLY A 114 -8.62 6.93 -5.13
N GLY A 115 -9.23 7.81 -4.35
CA GLY A 115 -8.66 9.05 -3.89
C GLY A 115 -8.69 9.12 -2.37
N GLY A 116 -7.68 9.77 -1.80
CA GLY A 116 -7.55 9.85 -0.35
C GLY A 116 -6.68 11.00 0.10
N TYR A 117 -6.28 10.93 1.33
CA TYR A 117 -5.36 11.88 1.94
C TYR A 117 -4.34 11.14 2.80
N THR A 118 -3.08 11.50 2.69
CA THR A 118 -1.99 10.91 3.46
C THR A 118 -1.49 11.92 4.48
N TRP A 119 -1.48 11.55 5.75
CA TRP A 119 -0.81 12.28 6.82
C TRP A 119 0.51 11.60 7.10
N VAL A 120 1.59 12.37 7.01
CA VAL A 120 2.96 11.91 7.26
C VAL A 120 3.47 12.57 8.54
N GLN A 121 4.05 11.77 9.40
CA GLN A 121 4.72 12.21 10.61
C GLN A 121 6.21 11.86 10.54
N HIS A 122 7.04 12.85 10.79
CA HIS A 122 8.48 12.70 10.99
C HIS A 122 8.76 12.91 12.49
N PRO A 123 8.84 11.86 13.30
CA PRO A 123 9.09 12.01 14.74
C PRO A 123 10.40 12.73 15.06
N ASP A 124 11.35 12.74 14.12
CA ASP A 124 12.64 13.42 14.25
C ASP A 124 12.60 14.89 13.80
N ALA A 125 11.43 15.47 13.54
CA ALA A 125 11.25 16.84 13.03
C ALA A 125 11.74 17.96 13.96
N GLY A 126 12.22 17.66 15.16
CA GLY A 126 12.84 18.61 16.09
C GLY A 126 14.37 18.63 16.02
N ALA A 127 15.02 17.76 15.27
CA ALA A 127 16.47 17.76 15.13
C ALA A 127 16.94 18.90 14.21
N PRO A 128 18.07 19.56 14.48
CA PRO A 128 18.63 20.58 13.60
C PRO A 128 18.80 20.04 12.18
N GLY A 129 18.19 20.71 11.19
CA GLY A 129 18.20 20.26 9.78
C GLY A 129 17.06 19.29 9.40
N ALA A 130 16.16 18.95 10.31
CA ALA A 130 14.93 18.27 9.97
C ALA A 130 13.92 19.30 9.42
N GLU A 131 13.67 19.27 8.12
CA GLU A 131 12.58 20.04 7.54
C GLU A 131 11.25 19.42 8.02
N GLY A 132 10.69 20.03 9.05
CA GLY A 132 9.40 19.65 9.59
C GLY A 132 8.28 20.09 8.66
N GLY A 133 7.47 19.17 8.23
CA GLY A 133 6.18 19.44 7.64
C GLY A 133 6.16 19.54 6.11
N GLY A 134 5.11 19.04 5.50
CA GLY A 134 4.80 19.30 4.10
C GLY A 134 4.57 18.07 3.25
N ASP A 135 4.75 16.89 3.76
CA ASP A 135 4.50 15.65 3.00
C ASP A 135 3.03 15.19 3.05
N ASN A 136 2.21 15.91 3.83
CA ASN A 136 0.77 15.69 3.86
C ASN A 136 0.13 16.10 2.55
N GLY A 137 -0.82 15.31 2.04
CA GLY A 137 -1.50 15.70 0.82
C GLY A 137 -2.50 14.69 0.32
N ALA A 138 -3.23 15.13 -0.71
CA ALA A 138 -4.10 14.23 -1.45
C ALA A 138 -3.30 13.06 -2.03
N SER A 139 -3.94 11.92 -2.17
CA SER A 139 -3.36 10.75 -2.78
C SER A 139 -4.34 10.11 -3.77
N ALA A 140 -3.78 9.43 -4.77
CA ALA A 140 -4.54 8.63 -5.73
C ALA A 140 -3.99 7.21 -5.73
N SER A 141 -4.86 6.22 -5.88
CA SER A 141 -4.51 4.81 -5.92
C SER A 141 -5.15 4.08 -7.09
N LEU A 142 -4.41 3.12 -7.63
CA LEU A 142 -4.85 2.21 -8.68
C LEU A 142 -4.52 0.79 -8.23
N GLY A 143 -5.48 -0.12 -8.39
CA GLY A 143 -5.28 -1.56 -8.25
C GLY A 143 -5.83 -2.28 -9.46
N ALA A 144 -5.17 -3.34 -9.90
CA ALA A 144 -5.70 -4.25 -10.90
C ALA A 144 -5.22 -5.67 -10.61
N TYR A 145 -6.05 -6.65 -10.92
CA TYR A 145 -5.66 -8.05 -10.88
C TYR A 145 -6.29 -8.83 -12.03
N HIS A 146 -5.62 -9.91 -12.40
CA HIS A 146 -6.15 -10.89 -13.36
C HIS A 146 -5.77 -12.30 -12.91
N ASN A 147 -6.75 -13.18 -12.88
CA ASN A 147 -6.61 -14.62 -12.65
C ASN A 147 -6.77 -15.34 -13.99
N GLY A 148 -5.70 -15.86 -14.54
CA GLY A 148 -5.74 -16.64 -15.76
C GLY A 148 -6.61 -17.90 -15.62
N ALA A 149 -6.97 -18.48 -16.75
CA ALA A 149 -7.69 -19.76 -16.83
C ALA A 149 -6.72 -20.90 -17.19
N GLY A 150 -7.17 -22.16 -17.04
CA GLY A 150 -6.45 -23.37 -17.45
C GLY A 150 -5.76 -24.10 -16.30
N ARG A 151 -4.91 -25.08 -16.64
CA ARG A 151 -4.26 -25.98 -15.66
C ARG A 151 -3.28 -25.26 -14.71
N ARG A 152 -2.65 -24.18 -15.16
CA ARG A 152 -1.71 -23.36 -14.38
C ARG A 152 -2.10 -21.88 -14.54
N PRO A 153 -3.18 -21.46 -13.92
CA PRO A 153 -3.67 -20.10 -14.10
C PRO A 153 -2.65 -19.10 -13.52
N MET A 154 -2.14 -18.22 -14.38
CA MET A 154 -1.28 -17.14 -13.95
C MET A 154 -2.13 -16.09 -13.23
N HIS A 155 -1.72 -15.71 -12.04
CA HIS A 155 -2.24 -14.55 -11.33
C HIS A 155 -1.32 -13.36 -11.55
N THR A 156 -1.88 -12.23 -11.95
CA THR A 156 -1.15 -10.98 -12.05
C THR A 156 -1.80 -9.93 -11.19
N GLN A 157 -1.01 -9.05 -10.61
CA GLN A 157 -1.45 -7.93 -9.79
C GLN A 157 -0.61 -6.69 -10.11
N LEU A 158 -1.29 -5.57 -10.24
CA LEU A 158 -0.71 -4.24 -10.33
C LEU A 158 -1.30 -3.38 -9.21
N LEU A 159 -0.46 -2.72 -8.46
CA LEU A 159 -0.85 -1.70 -7.48
C LEU A 159 -0.02 -0.46 -7.72
N ALA A 160 -0.63 0.71 -7.62
CA ALA A 160 0.06 1.98 -7.69
C ALA A 160 -0.57 3.00 -6.75
N ASN A 161 0.24 3.89 -6.25
CA ASN A 161 -0.18 5.02 -5.43
C ASN A 161 0.67 6.25 -5.77
N TYR A 162 0.04 7.42 -5.75
CA TYR A 162 0.71 8.70 -5.88
C TYR A 162 0.25 9.65 -4.78
N ASN A 163 1.19 10.25 -4.06
CA ASN A 163 0.93 11.29 -3.06
C ASN A 163 1.30 12.65 -3.64
N PHE A 164 0.32 13.52 -3.80
CA PHE A 164 0.50 14.86 -4.37
C PHE A 164 1.23 15.80 -3.41
N GLY A 165 1.09 15.59 -2.09
CA GLY A 165 1.78 16.39 -1.07
C GLY A 165 3.30 16.19 -1.10
N SER A 166 3.75 14.95 -1.08
CA SER A 166 5.17 14.58 -1.14
C SER A 166 5.70 14.44 -2.57
N GLN A 167 4.85 14.45 -3.59
CA GLN A 167 5.20 14.17 -4.98
C GLN A 167 5.88 12.78 -5.13
N TYR A 168 5.39 11.81 -4.39
CA TYR A 168 5.97 10.47 -4.32
C TYR A 168 5.05 9.44 -4.97
N ALA A 169 5.61 8.66 -5.89
CA ALA A 169 4.95 7.55 -6.56
C ALA A 169 5.48 6.21 -6.06
N TRP A 170 4.60 5.25 -5.95
CA TRP A 170 4.93 3.85 -5.69
C TRP A 170 4.09 2.96 -6.59
N ALA A 171 4.71 1.94 -7.18
CA ALA A 171 4.02 0.94 -7.99
C ALA A 171 4.62 -0.43 -7.79
N ARG A 172 3.80 -1.46 -7.81
CA ARG A 172 4.18 -2.87 -7.75
C ARG A 172 3.47 -3.66 -8.83
N ALA A 173 4.19 -4.48 -9.57
CA ALA A 173 3.66 -5.53 -10.41
C ALA A 173 4.11 -6.89 -9.87
N ARG A 174 3.20 -7.85 -9.80
CA ARG A 174 3.48 -9.24 -9.39
C ARG A 174 2.82 -10.20 -10.36
N ALA A 175 3.52 -11.27 -10.72
CA ALA A 175 2.97 -12.39 -11.47
C ALA A 175 3.33 -13.71 -10.77
N SER A 176 2.38 -14.63 -10.66
CA SER A 176 2.60 -15.92 -10.01
C SER A 176 1.78 -17.03 -10.67
N VAL A 177 2.28 -18.26 -10.57
CA VAL A 177 1.62 -19.47 -11.07
C VAL A 177 1.50 -20.49 -9.94
N PRO A 178 0.50 -21.38 -9.95
CA PRO A 178 0.39 -22.45 -8.96
C PRO A 178 1.62 -23.34 -8.94
N PHE A 179 2.04 -23.72 -7.74
CA PHE A 179 3.16 -24.62 -7.50
C PHE A 179 2.70 -25.76 -6.57
N GLY A 180 2.99 -27.00 -6.97
CA GLY A 180 2.57 -28.19 -6.22
C GLY A 180 1.16 -28.68 -6.57
N TYR A 181 0.80 -29.83 -5.99
CA TYR A 181 -0.45 -30.54 -6.30
C TYR A 181 -1.49 -30.49 -5.18
N SER A 182 -1.25 -29.75 -4.10
CA SER A 182 -2.20 -29.70 -2.98
C SER A 182 -3.38 -28.78 -3.31
N SER A 183 -4.57 -29.35 -3.38
CA SER A 183 -5.81 -28.58 -3.52
C SER A 183 -6.25 -27.91 -2.22
N LYS A 184 -5.79 -28.43 -1.06
CA LYS A 184 -6.16 -27.90 0.27
C LYS A 184 -5.37 -26.65 0.68
N HIS A 185 -4.09 -26.61 0.28
CA HIS A 185 -3.18 -25.52 0.61
C HIS A 185 -2.41 -25.10 -0.64
N PRO A 186 -3.03 -24.35 -1.53
CA PRO A 186 -2.39 -23.96 -2.78
C PRO A 186 -1.21 -23.03 -2.50
N ALA A 187 -0.06 -23.43 -3.00
CA ALA A 187 1.13 -22.59 -3.08
C ALA A 187 1.25 -22.00 -4.48
N ARG A 188 1.84 -20.82 -4.59
CA ARG A 188 2.17 -20.16 -5.85
C ARG A 188 3.60 -19.66 -5.81
N ILE A 189 4.30 -19.76 -6.92
CA ILE A 189 5.62 -19.14 -7.10
C ILE A 189 5.51 -18.06 -8.15
N GLY A 190 6.30 -17.03 -8.02
CA GLY A 190 6.22 -15.89 -8.92
C GLY A 190 7.39 -14.95 -8.80
N ALA A 191 7.21 -13.77 -9.33
CA ALA A 191 8.13 -12.67 -9.21
C ALA A 191 7.38 -11.36 -9.00
N GLU A 192 8.04 -10.42 -8.36
CA GLU A 192 7.55 -9.06 -8.22
C GLU A 192 8.60 -8.03 -8.64
N VAL A 193 8.09 -6.91 -9.10
CA VAL A 193 8.86 -5.69 -9.36
C VAL A 193 8.18 -4.56 -8.62
N VAL A 194 8.96 -3.76 -7.90
CA VAL A 194 8.50 -2.55 -7.23
C VAL A 194 9.34 -1.37 -7.69
N GLY A 195 8.67 -0.33 -8.15
CA GLY A 195 9.28 0.97 -8.42
C GLY A 195 8.68 2.01 -7.51
N GLN A 196 9.52 2.85 -6.95
CA GLN A 196 9.05 3.97 -6.16
C GLN A 196 10.03 5.13 -6.29
N GLY A 197 9.50 6.35 -6.22
CA GLY A 197 10.35 7.51 -6.35
C GLY A 197 9.59 8.81 -6.41
N GLY A 198 10.35 9.89 -6.39
CA GLY A 198 9.85 11.24 -6.32
C GLY A 198 10.31 11.93 -5.03
N GLY A 199 9.55 12.90 -4.62
CA GLY A 199 9.85 13.77 -3.51
C GLY A 199 10.22 15.17 -3.98
N LYS A 200 10.08 16.14 -3.09
CA LYS A 200 10.47 17.52 -3.33
C LYS A 200 11.99 17.65 -3.23
N ASP A 201 12.62 18.46 -4.08
CA ASP A 201 14.03 18.78 -3.93
C ASP A 201 14.28 19.43 -2.54
N PRO A 202 15.36 19.05 -1.83
CA PRO A 202 16.47 18.14 -2.18
C PRO A 202 16.21 16.66 -1.83
N LEU A 203 14.96 16.26 -1.55
CA LEU A 203 14.60 14.97 -0.97
C LEU A 203 14.29 13.89 -2.02
N LYS A 204 14.50 14.16 -3.30
CA LYS A 204 14.24 13.19 -4.36
C LYS A 204 14.99 11.89 -4.12
N SER A 205 14.23 10.80 -4.09
CA SER A 205 14.77 9.45 -4.05
C SER A 205 14.05 8.55 -5.03
N ASN A 206 14.71 7.51 -5.47
CA ASN A 206 14.12 6.45 -6.25
C ASN A 206 14.60 5.10 -5.75
N THR A 207 13.73 4.12 -5.82
CA THR A 207 14.03 2.75 -5.44
C THR A 207 13.42 1.83 -6.48
N PHE A 208 14.17 0.82 -6.85
CA PHE A 208 13.73 -0.26 -7.70
C PHE A 208 14.01 -1.59 -7.00
N GLN A 209 13.03 -2.48 -6.97
CA GLN A 209 13.14 -3.80 -6.34
C GLN A 209 12.69 -4.86 -7.33
N VAL A 210 13.36 -5.99 -7.31
CA VAL A 210 12.97 -7.18 -8.08
C VAL A 210 13.32 -8.43 -7.30
N GLY A 211 12.42 -9.40 -7.31
CA GLY A 211 12.69 -10.67 -6.64
C GLY A 211 11.63 -11.74 -6.86
N PRO A 212 12.00 -13.01 -6.68
CA PRO A 212 11.07 -14.11 -6.63
C PRO A 212 10.15 -14.01 -5.42
N THR A 213 8.94 -14.59 -5.57
CA THR A 213 7.92 -14.65 -4.53
C THR A 213 7.43 -16.07 -4.35
N ILE A 214 7.07 -16.41 -3.13
CA ILE A 214 6.31 -17.59 -2.79
C ILE A 214 5.08 -17.20 -2.00
N GLU A 215 3.91 -17.60 -2.46
CA GLU A 215 2.63 -17.37 -1.79
C GLU A 215 2.10 -18.69 -1.27
N TYR A 216 1.56 -18.69 -0.05
CA TYR A 216 0.97 -19.86 0.56
C TYR A 216 -0.40 -19.52 1.17
N THR A 217 -1.41 -20.32 0.86
CA THR A 217 -2.76 -20.18 1.39
C THR A 217 -2.95 -21.19 2.53
N TRP A 218 -2.97 -20.69 3.77
CA TRP A 218 -3.14 -21.50 4.99
C TRP A 218 -4.57 -21.96 5.17
N THR A 219 -5.49 -21.03 4.98
CA THR A 219 -6.94 -21.24 4.98
C THR A 219 -7.55 -20.44 3.84
N PRO A 220 -8.81 -20.65 3.48
CA PRO A 220 -9.50 -19.79 2.50
C PRO A 220 -9.41 -18.30 2.84
N GLN A 221 -9.29 -17.96 4.12
CA GLN A 221 -9.25 -16.60 4.62
C GLN A 221 -7.82 -16.04 4.79
N LEU A 222 -6.82 -16.90 5.06
CA LEU A 222 -5.47 -16.48 5.41
C LEU A 222 -4.46 -16.87 4.33
N ARG A 223 -3.75 -15.88 3.82
CA ARG A 223 -2.68 -16.04 2.85
C ARG A 223 -1.43 -15.29 3.32
N THR A 224 -0.26 -15.86 3.05
CA THR A 224 1.03 -15.21 3.26
C THR A 224 1.84 -15.22 1.97
N THR A 225 2.69 -14.22 1.80
CA THR A 225 3.63 -14.14 0.67
C THR A 225 5.01 -13.75 1.20
N GLY A 226 5.99 -14.57 0.92
CA GLY A 226 7.41 -14.25 1.12
C GLY A 226 8.02 -13.76 -0.20
N ALA A 227 8.91 -12.78 -0.12
CA ALA A 227 9.73 -12.34 -1.24
C ALA A 227 11.17 -12.12 -0.78
N VAL A 228 12.11 -12.45 -1.63
CA VAL A 228 13.53 -12.13 -1.46
C VAL A 228 14.03 -11.53 -2.76
N GLY A 229 15.01 -10.66 -2.72
CA GLY A 229 15.49 -10.07 -3.95
C GLY A 229 16.52 -8.97 -3.74
N TYR A 230 16.68 -8.15 -4.74
CA TYR A 230 17.56 -7.00 -4.72
C TYR A 230 16.78 -5.71 -4.84
N LYS A 231 17.23 -4.74 -4.06
CA LYS A 231 16.70 -3.38 -4.00
C LYS A 231 17.83 -2.42 -4.34
N THR A 232 17.60 -1.55 -5.30
CA THR A 232 18.51 -0.47 -5.67
C THR A 232 17.91 0.85 -5.23
N VAL A 233 18.64 1.65 -4.49
CA VAL A 233 18.24 2.98 -4.00
C VAL A 233 19.16 4.02 -4.60
N GLY A 234 18.58 5.11 -5.11
CA GLY A 234 19.30 6.25 -5.67
C GLY A 234 18.53 7.55 -5.46
N GLY A 235 19.13 8.67 -5.83
CA GLY A 235 18.51 9.99 -5.74
C GLY A 235 19.50 11.07 -5.27
N ALA A 236 19.04 12.31 -5.16
CA ALA A 236 19.87 13.46 -4.84
C ALA A 236 20.59 13.35 -3.48
N ARG A 237 20.05 12.58 -2.55
CA ARG A 237 20.64 12.34 -1.22
C ARG A 237 21.70 11.24 -1.20
N PHE A 238 21.81 10.45 -2.27
CA PHE A 238 22.76 9.35 -2.34
C PHE A 238 23.91 9.72 -3.26
N ALA A 239 25.14 9.56 -2.78
CA ALA A 239 26.35 9.84 -3.59
C ALA A 239 26.47 8.90 -4.81
N SER A 240 25.91 7.71 -4.70
CA SER A 240 25.86 6.69 -5.74
C SER A 240 24.61 5.85 -5.62
N ARG A 241 24.23 5.16 -6.68
CA ARG A 241 23.24 4.06 -6.58
C ARG A 241 23.79 2.97 -5.69
N GLU A 242 22.99 2.57 -4.77
CA GLU A 242 23.34 1.52 -3.84
C GLU A 242 22.35 0.37 -3.98
N SER A 243 22.87 -0.85 -3.89
CA SER A 243 22.06 -2.07 -3.96
C SER A 243 22.18 -2.89 -2.69
N ALA A 244 21.09 -3.49 -2.27
CA ALA A 244 21.05 -4.35 -1.10
C ALA A 244 20.08 -5.51 -1.34
N PRO A 245 20.38 -6.71 -0.84
CA PRO A 245 19.39 -7.76 -0.74
C PRO A 245 18.30 -7.36 0.26
N TYR A 246 17.06 -7.78 -0.02
CA TYR A 246 15.92 -7.58 0.88
C TYR A 246 15.17 -8.88 1.13
N LEU A 247 14.48 -8.93 2.26
CA LEU A 247 13.49 -9.93 2.62
C LEU A 247 12.17 -9.22 2.90
N LYS A 248 11.07 -9.74 2.37
CA LYS A 248 9.73 -9.22 2.61
C LYS A 248 8.79 -10.34 2.97
N LEU A 249 7.92 -10.08 3.94
CA LEU A 249 6.81 -10.94 4.32
C LEU A 249 5.51 -10.15 4.28
N GLU A 250 4.50 -10.69 3.63
CA GLU A 250 3.16 -10.10 3.55
C GLU A 250 2.15 -11.11 4.07
N PHE A 251 1.05 -10.62 4.63
CA PHE A 251 -0.13 -11.42 4.93
C PHE A 251 -1.40 -10.71 4.46
N SER A 252 -2.43 -11.50 4.17
CA SER A 252 -3.79 -11.01 3.97
C SER A 252 -4.78 -11.96 4.62
N PHE A 253 -5.75 -11.37 5.31
CA PHE A 253 -6.84 -12.07 5.97
C PHE A 253 -8.19 -11.47 5.54
N SER A 254 -9.08 -12.32 5.02
CA SER A 254 -10.42 -11.94 4.58
C SER A 254 -11.41 -12.92 5.20
N PRO A 255 -12.14 -12.54 6.27
CA PRO A 255 -13.06 -13.40 7.02
C PRO A 255 -14.26 -13.86 6.20
#